data_c17595178f63c23b52c5be927ca47b33
#
_entry.id   c17595178f63c23b52c5be927ca47b33
#
_cell.length_a   1.000
_cell.length_b   1.000
_cell.length_c   1.000
_cell.angle_alpha   90.00
_cell.angle_beta   90.00
_cell.angle_gamma   90.00
#
_symmetry.space_group_name_H-M   'P 1'
#
loop_
_entity.id
_entity.type
_entity.pdbx_description
1 polymer ?
#
loop_
_entity_poly.entity_id
_entity_poly.type
_entity_poly.pdbx_seq_one_letter_code
_entity_poly.pdbx_strand_id
1 'polypeptide(L)'
;MKKYSILIVGLKCFSGHIREFIVNLKKKNPEAAITLFTTDKTIQSLDGMDKSVDRIEVLKSTGVKLPVITTIINRLYLYKSLLSLHFGRRFDIVDIHFPKGFVIHAMPLLRRMTRNIVITPWGSDVMRVEDEKNVRYLTRIYSQAKHVTVSKDSPTGKAIMSKFSVSPEKMVELKWGGEFFDYIQEHSSDITTEEAKARFGLEGRYVITCGYNTQQAQRHEDIMEAIGRIKNQLPDNLTLLIPCTYTSYNNLSEQKRHYVESLEEKGKSLALDVKVVREHLELNDLLKLRMATDIFVHVQLSDAGARSVMEYVFCNKKLVHGAWNKYPYLEDYKPSCYFPIEEMEELDAAIVKASKAQVGELPQEVKKIILERGWNHKMTQWNEFFESLIS
;
A
#
# COMPACT_ATOMS: atom_id res chain seq x y z
N MET A 1 -11.87 26.40 -3.87
CA MET A 1 -10.82 25.74 -3.02
C MET A 1 -10.07 26.81 -2.28
N LYS A 2 -9.82 26.62 -0.99
CA LYS A 2 -9.06 27.59 -0.18
C LYS A 2 -7.56 27.41 -0.40
N LYS A 3 -6.84 28.53 -0.41
CA LYS A 3 -5.38 28.51 -0.41
C LYS A 3 -4.87 28.18 1.00
N TYR A 4 -3.96 27.22 1.12
CA TYR A 4 -3.28 26.89 2.37
C TYR A 4 -1.84 26.43 2.13
N SER A 5 -1.04 26.50 3.17
CA SER A 5 0.34 26.00 3.19
C SER A 5 0.44 24.77 4.09
N ILE A 6 0.98 23.68 3.52
CA ILE A 6 1.12 22.41 4.23
C ILE A 6 2.58 21.94 4.22
N LEU A 7 3.09 21.55 5.39
CA LEU A 7 4.34 20.82 5.54
C LEU A 7 4.02 19.33 5.70
N ILE A 8 4.37 18.51 4.71
CA ILE A 8 4.28 17.07 4.76
C ILE A 8 5.60 16.53 5.31
N VAL A 9 5.55 15.83 6.44
CA VAL A 9 6.71 15.20 7.09
C VAL A 9 6.67 13.70 6.81
N GLY A 10 7.46 13.27 5.82
CA GLY A 10 7.53 11.88 5.36
C GLY A 10 8.90 11.26 5.65
N LEU A 11 9.26 11.11 6.93
CA LEU A 11 10.54 10.55 7.33
C LEU A 11 10.46 9.01 7.39
N LYS A 12 11.27 8.33 6.54
CA LYS A 12 11.32 6.87 6.42
C LYS A 12 10.01 6.21 5.92
N CYS A 13 9.21 6.91 5.15
CA CYS A 13 8.09 6.35 4.43
C CYS A 13 8.47 6.01 2.98
N PHE A 14 7.64 5.21 2.32
CA PHE A 14 7.86 4.86 0.92
C PHE A 14 7.62 6.07 0.02
N SER A 15 8.63 6.44 -0.76
CA SER A 15 8.58 7.61 -1.64
C SER A 15 7.42 7.57 -2.64
N GLY A 16 7.11 6.41 -3.22
CA GLY A 16 6.00 6.26 -4.15
C GLY A 16 4.65 6.63 -3.56
N HIS A 17 4.35 6.20 -2.33
CA HIS A 17 3.09 6.55 -1.68
C HIS A 17 2.99 8.04 -1.33
N ILE A 18 4.08 8.64 -0.85
CA ILE A 18 4.12 10.10 -0.59
C ILE A 18 3.97 10.87 -1.90
N ARG A 19 4.62 10.41 -2.98
CA ARG A 19 4.46 11.00 -4.32
C ARG A 19 3.00 10.96 -4.76
N GLU A 20 2.35 9.78 -4.74
CA GLU A 20 0.93 9.65 -5.10
C GLU A 20 0.06 10.65 -4.32
N PHE A 21 0.23 10.72 -3.01
CA PHE A 21 -0.53 11.63 -2.16
C PHE A 21 -0.32 13.10 -2.57
N ILE A 22 0.93 13.55 -2.71
CA ILE A 22 1.28 14.94 -3.02
C ILE A 22 0.80 15.34 -4.41
N VAL A 23 1.04 14.49 -5.42
CA VAL A 23 0.64 14.76 -6.80
C VAL A 23 -0.88 14.92 -6.89
N ASN A 24 -1.63 14.02 -6.25
CA ASN A 24 -3.09 14.07 -6.28
C ASN A 24 -3.65 15.21 -5.42
N LEU A 25 -2.99 15.58 -4.30
CA LEU A 25 -3.35 16.75 -3.53
C LEU A 25 -3.18 18.04 -4.35
N LYS A 26 -2.05 18.18 -5.05
CA LYS A 26 -1.79 19.34 -5.91
C LYS A 26 -2.74 19.38 -7.11
N LYS A 27 -3.05 18.24 -7.72
CA LYS A 27 -4.05 18.11 -8.80
C LYS A 27 -5.42 18.56 -8.30
N LYS A 28 -5.83 18.15 -7.09
CA LYS A 28 -7.12 18.52 -6.49
C LYS A 28 -7.17 19.97 -6.07
N ASN A 29 -6.09 20.50 -5.47
CA ASN A 29 -6.00 21.91 -5.04
C ASN A 29 -4.69 22.55 -5.57
N PRO A 30 -4.69 23.14 -6.77
CA PRO A 30 -3.55 23.81 -7.35
C PRO A 30 -3.00 24.98 -6.51
N GLU A 31 -3.84 25.59 -5.68
CA GLU A 31 -3.48 26.73 -4.81
C GLU A 31 -2.80 26.29 -3.50
N ALA A 32 -2.81 24.99 -3.17
CA ALA A 32 -2.12 24.50 -1.99
C ALA A 32 -0.59 24.67 -2.14
N ALA A 33 0.05 25.35 -1.19
CA ALA A 33 1.49 25.48 -1.11
C ALA A 33 2.08 24.29 -0.33
N ILE A 34 2.70 23.34 -1.04
CA ILE A 34 3.15 22.07 -0.47
C ILE A 34 4.67 22.09 -0.27
N THR A 35 5.10 21.86 0.97
CA THR A 35 6.51 21.60 1.31
C THR A 35 6.66 20.18 1.81
N LEU A 36 7.64 19.44 1.28
CA LEU A 36 7.95 18.09 1.73
C LEU A 36 9.24 18.08 2.55
N PHE A 37 9.19 17.45 3.72
CA PHE A 37 10.36 17.15 4.54
C PHE A 37 10.55 15.63 4.66
N THR A 38 11.64 15.11 4.11
CA THR A 38 11.88 13.66 3.99
C THR A 38 13.34 13.28 4.23
N THR A 39 13.60 11.99 4.46
CA THR A 39 14.97 11.40 4.44
C THR A 39 15.28 10.71 3.12
N ASP A 40 14.30 10.55 2.25
CA ASP A 40 14.44 9.84 0.98
C ASP A 40 14.96 10.77 -0.11
N LYS A 41 16.17 10.51 -0.57
CA LYS A 41 16.80 11.29 -1.64
C LYS A 41 16.22 10.97 -3.04
N THR A 42 15.64 9.79 -3.19
CA THR A 42 15.12 9.33 -4.49
C THR A 42 13.81 10.01 -4.86
N ILE A 43 13.12 10.61 -3.90
CA ILE A 43 11.83 11.25 -4.12
C ILE A 43 11.91 12.42 -5.11
N GLN A 44 13.06 13.09 -5.21
CA GLN A 44 13.28 14.19 -6.15
C GLN A 44 13.27 13.74 -7.61
N SER A 45 13.60 12.46 -7.87
CA SER A 45 13.60 11.88 -9.22
C SER A 45 12.27 11.24 -9.62
N LEU A 46 11.27 11.24 -8.73
CA LEU A 46 9.96 10.68 -9.04
C LEU A 46 9.16 11.62 -9.95
N ASP A 47 8.52 11.03 -10.95
CA ASP A 47 7.71 11.75 -11.91
C ASP A 47 6.61 12.60 -11.25
N GLY A 48 6.43 13.81 -11.71
CA GLY A 48 5.45 14.79 -11.26
C GLY A 48 5.75 15.49 -9.92
N MET A 49 6.84 15.15 -9.22
CA MET A 49 7.18 15.76 -7.93
C MET A 49 7.63 17.22 -8.06
N ASP A 50 8.42 17.53 -9.07
CA ASP A 50 8.92 18.88 -9.36
C ASP A 50 7.82 19.92 -9.59
N LYS A 51 6.68 19.48 -10.16
CA LYS A 51 5.50 20.32 -10.44
C LYS A 51 4.49 20.35 -9.29
N SER A 52 4.59 19.41 -8.36
CA SER A 52 3.59 19.20 -7.31
C SER A 52 4.00 19.75 -5.95
N VAL A 53 5.26 20.12 -5.77
CA VAL A 53 5.78 20.68 -4.52
C VAL A 53 6.46 22.01 -4.75
N ASP A 54 6.27 22.96 -3.83
CA ASP A 54 6.96 24.25 -3.84
C ASP A 54 8.39 24.13 -3.29
N ARG A 55 8.61 23.16 -2.38
CA ARG A 55 9.92 22.90 -1.78
C ARG A 55 10.05 21.47 -1.29
N ILE A 56 11.23 20.85 -1.55
CA ILE A 56 11.63 19.59 -0.95
C ILE A 56 12.85 19.84 -0.06
N GLU A 57 12.74 19.50 1.22
CA GLU A 57 13.86 19.52 2.17
C GLU A 57 14.23 18.07 2.51
N VAL A 58 15.41 17.64 2.07
CA VAL A 58 15.91 16.30 2.35
C VAL A 58 16.83 16.32 3.55
N LEU A 59 16.44 15.61 4.61
CA LEU A 59 17.25 15.48 5.83
C LEU A 59 18.52 14.70 5.52
N LYS A 60 19.67 15.35 5.73
CA LYS A 60 20.98 14.72 5.60
C LYS A 60 21.22 13.77 6.78
N SER A 61 21.83 12.62 6.49
CA SER A 61 22.33 11.69 7.49
C SER A 61 23.86 11.61 7.42
N THR A 62 24.51 11.44 8.56
CA THR A 62 25.95 11.21 8.60
C THR A 62 26.27 9.74 8.31
N GLY A 63 27.39 9.47 7.61
CA GLY A 63 27.96 8.14 7.42
C GLY A 63 28.87 7.68 8.57
N VAL A 64 29.00 8.46 9.64
CA VAL A 64 29.84 8.12 10.82
C VAL A 64 29.28 6.87 11.50
N LYS A 65 30.15 5.88 11.77
CA LYS A 65 29.73 4.58 12.35
C LYS A 65 29.72 4.55 13.89
N LEU A 66 29.96 5.67 14.58
CA LEU A 66 29.97 5.75 16.05
C LEU A 66 28.52 6.12 16.54
N PRO A 67 27.80 5.22 17.25
CA PRO A 67 26.36 5.38 17.50
C PRO A 67 25.99 6.68 18.21
N VAL A 68 26.74 7.10 19.25
CA VAL A 68 26.47 8.32 20.01
C VAL A 68 26.70 9.57 19.17
N ILE A 69 27.84 9.64 18.49
CA ILE A 69 28.21 10.78 17.63
C ILE A 69 27.23 10.88 16.46
N THR A 70 26.90 9.76 15.84
CA THR A 70 25.88 9.69 14.78
C THR A 70 24.53 10.27 15.23
N THR A 71 24.11 9.92 16.44
CA THR A 71 22.84 10.41 17.00
C THR A 71 22.86 11.93 17.19
N ILE A 72 23.95 12.47 17.73
CA ILE A 72 24.11 13.92 17.95
C ILE A 72 24.12 14.67 16.62
N ILE A 73 24.93 14.24 15.66
CA ILE A 73 25.05 14.87 14.36
C ILE A 73 23.72 14.82 13.61
N ASN A 74 23.01 13.69 13.62
CA ASN A 74 21.71 13.57 12.97
C ASN A 74 20.67 14.48 13.61
N ARG A 75 20.71 14.71 14.93
CA ARG A 75 19.85 15.70 15.59
C ARG A 75 20.19 17.12 15.16
N LEU A 76 21.48 17.45 15.05
CA LEU A 76 21.90 18.78 14.57
C LEU A 76 21.44 19.03 13.13
N TYR A 77 21.55 18.04 12.23
CA TYR A 77 21.01 18.14 10.89
C TYR A 77 19.48 18.31 10.89
N LEU A 78 18.78 17.54 11.74
CA LEU A 78 17.33 17.68 11.90
C LEU A 78 16.94 19.10 12.30
N TYR A 79 17.58 19.65 13.34
CA TYR A 79 17.31 21.02 13.79
C TYR A 79 17.69 22.06 12.75
N LYS A 80 18.82 21.91 12.06
CA LYS A 80 19.24 22.82 10.99
C LYS A 80 18.21 22.85 9.86
N SER A 81 17.76 21.68 9.37
CA SER A 81 16.75 21.60 8.31
C SER A 81 15.40 22.16 8.76
N LEU A 82 14.96 21.86 9.99
CA LEU A 82 13.71 22.42 10.53
C LEU A 82 13.78 23.92 10.74
N LEU A 83 14.91 24.47 11.21
CA LEU A 83 15.10 25.92 11.32
C LEU A 83 15.09 26.59 9.95
N SER A 84 15.71 25.97 8.93
CA SER A 84 15.65 26.45 7.56
C SER A 84 14.22 26.53 7.02
N LEU A 85 13.36 25.59 7.43
CA LEU A 85 11.93 25.60 7.10
C LEU A 85 11.15 26.64 7.91
N HIS A 86 11.54 26.85 9.16
CA HIS A 86 10.86 27.77 10.10
C HIS A 86 11.19 29.25 9.83
N PHE A 87 12.44 29.57 9.42
CA PHE A 87 12.85 30.95 9.16
C PHE A 87 12.04 31.56 8.01
N GLY A 88 11.03 32.36 8.37
CA GLY A 88 10.20 33.13 7.48
C GLY A 88 8.86 32.54 7.07
N ARG A 89 8.48 31.34 7.54
CA ARG A 89 7.19 30.74 7.17
C ARG A 89 6.51 30.03 8.35
N ARG A 90 5.24 30.35 8.58
CA ARG A 90 4.32 29.49 9.32
C ARG A 90 3.55 28.67 8.30
N PHE A 91 3.33 27.41 8.63
CA PHE A 91 2.44 26.54 7.85
C PHE A 91 1.05 26.55 8.48
N ASP A 92 0.03 26.49 7.63
CA ASP A 92 -1.34 26.34 8.13
C ASP A 92 -1.52 24.93 8.72
N ILE A 93 -0.86 23.93 8.13
CA ILE A 93 -0.95 22.50 8.50
C ILE A 93 0.45 21.88 8.49
N VAL A 94 0.72 20.99 9.46
CA VAL A 94 1.81 20.02 9.41
C VAL A 94 1.21 18.62 9.46
N ASP A 95 1.39 17.85 8.41
CA ASP A 95 0.92 16.47 8.30
C ASP A 95 2.09 15.49 8.41
N ILE A 96 2.10 14.66 9.45
CA ILE A 96 3.17 13.70 9.76
C ILE A 96 2.74 12.32 9.31
N HIS A 97 3.31 11.88 8.19
CA HIS A 97 3.10 10.55 7.64
C HIS A 97 4.04 9.52 8.26
N PHE A 98 3.51 8.34 8.57
CA PHE A 98 4.30 7.20 9.06
C PHE A 98 5.21 7.59 10.24
N PRO A 99 4.66 8.08 11.37
CA PRO A 99 5.47 8.58 12.46
C PRO A 99 6.40 7.50 13.03
N LYS A 100 7.66 7.87 13.23
CA LYS A 100 8.66 7.05 13.92
C LYS A 100 9.10 7.75 15.20
N GLY A 101 9.53 6.98 16.19
CA GLY A 101 9.85 7.52 17.51
C GLY A 101 10.84 8.70 17.50
N PHE A 102 11.76 8.77 16.51
CA PHE A 102 12.70 9.88 16.44
C PHE A 102 12.05 11.24 16.05
N VAL A 103 10.86 11.25 15.47
CA VAL A 103 10.08 12.46 15.15
C VAL A 103 9.79 13.28 16.42
N ILE A 104 9.81 12.66 17.60
CA ILE A 104 9.67 13.37 18.89
C ILE A 104 10.65 14.54 19.02
N HIS A 105 11.85 14.42 18.45
CA HIS A 105 12.86 15.47 18.47
C HIS A 105 12.53 16.65 17.55
N ALA A 106 11.68 16.45 16.52
CA ALA A 106 11.18 17.50 15.65
C ALA A 106 9.98 18.26 16.24
N MET A 107 9.19 17.61 17.10
CA MET A 107 7.91 18.12 17.60
C MET A 107 7.98 19.54 18.20
N PRO A 108 9.01 19.93 19.00
CA PRO A 108 9.08 21.29 19.55
C PRO A 108 9.13 22.37 18.47
N LEU A 109 9.81 22.14 17.35
CA LEU A 109 9.88 23.07 16.23
C LEU A 109 8.62 23.00 15.35
N LEU A 110 8.10 21.81 15.08
CA LEU A 110 6.86 21.63 14.29
C LEU A 110 5.67 22.35 14.95
N ARG A 111 5.56 22.29 16.28
CA ARG A 111 4.54 23.03 17.06
C ARG A 111 4.67 24.54 16.97
N ARG A 112 5.87 25.07 16.73
CA ARG A 112 6.09 26.51 16.52
C ARG A 112 5.70 26.94 15.10
N MET A 113 5.71 26.00 14.16
CA MET A 113 5.38 26.27 12.76
C MET A 113 3.86 26.28 12.52
N THR A 114 3.08 25.52 13.30
CA THR A 114 1.63 25.41 13.13
C THR A 114 0.89 25.11 14.43
N ARG A 115 -0.41 25.39 14.45
CA ARG A 115 -1.36 24.92 15.47
C ARG A 115 -2.09 23.63 15.03
N ASN A 116 -2.03 23.29 13.73
CA ASN A 116 -2.74 22.15 13.15
C ASN A 116 -1.75 21.02 12.81
N ILE A 117 -1.37 20.23 13.83
CA ILE A 117 -0.58 19.03 13.63
C ILE A 117 -1.55 17.86 13.37
N VAL A 118 -1.42 17.26 12.19
CA VAL A 118 -2.11 16.05 11.76
C VAL A 118 -1.12 14.90 11.78
N ILE A 119 -1.56 13.72 12.17
CA ILE A 119 -0.77 12.48 12.05
C ILE A 119 -1.51 11.52 11.12
N THR A 120 -0.80 11.07 10.08
CA THR A 120 -1.30 10.13 9.09
C THR A 120 -0.58 8.78 9.23
N PRO A 121 -1.15 7.84 10.03
CA PRO A 121 -0.59 6.49 10.18
C PRO A 121 -0.86 5.65 8.93
N TRP A 122 0.04 4.69 8.67
CA TRP A 122 -0.09 3.76 7.54
C TRP A 122 -0.39 2.33 7.97
N GLY A 123 -0.54 2.09 9.26
CA GLY A 123 -0.85 0.79 9.86
C GLY A 123 0.38 0.07 10.39
N SER A 124 1.39 -0.24 9.59
CA SER A 124 2.59 -0.97 10.05
C SER A 124 3.45 -0.18 11.05
N ASP A 125 3.39 1.15 11.03
CA ASP A 125 4.00 2.08 11.98
C ASP A 125 3.30 2.09 13.35
N VAL A 126 2.14 1.45 13.45
CA VAL A 126 1.34 1.28 14.66
C VAL A 126 1.31 -0.17 15.10
N MET A 127 0.94 -1.07 14.19
CA MET A 127 0.68 -2.48 14.51
C MET A 127 1.94 -3.24 14.92
N ARG A 128 3.10 -2.90 14.30
CA ARG A 128 4.40 -3.57 14.52
C ARG A 128 5.27 -2.90 15.58
N VAL A 129 4.72 -1.95 16.33
CA VAL A 129 5.46 -1.30 17.42
C VAL A 129 5.21 -2.06 18.72
N GLU A 130 6.25 -2.71 19.26
CA GLU A 130 6.18 -3.52 20.46
C GLU A 130 7.13 -3.02 21.55
N ASP A 131 8.25 -2.39 21.18
CA ASP A 131 9.22 -1.92 22.16
C ASP A 131 8.75 -0.68 22.94
N GLU A 132 8.89 -0.73 24.26
CA GLU A 132 8.38 0.29 25.20
C GLU A 132 8.93 1.71 24.92
N LYS A 133 10.16 1.82 24.41
CA LYS A 133 10.76 3.13 24.12
C LYS A 133 10.06 3.81 22.95
N ASN A 134 9.80 3.07 21.87
CA ASN A 134 9.07 3.60 20.73
C ASN A 134 7.60 3.83 21.09
N VAL A 135 6.96 2.98 21.88
CA VAL A 135 5.61 3.23 22.41
C VAL A 135 5.57 4.57 23.15
N ARG A 136 6.48 4.81 24.11
CA ARG A 136 6.53 6.10 24.85
C ARG A 136 6.77 7.30 23.93
N TYR A 137 7.62 7.18 22.90
CA TYR A 137 7.86 8.27 21.97
C TYR A 137 6.63 8.55 21.10
N LEU A 138 5.99 7.52 20.58
CA LEU A 138 4.78 7.67 19.77
C LEU A 138 3.62 8.21 20.61
N THR A 139 3.43 7.75 21.85
CA THR A 139 2.44 8.34 22.78
C THR A 139 2.62 9.85 22.90
N ARG A 140 3.86 10.31 23.07
CA ARG A 140 4.16 11.76 23.14
C ARG A 140 3.96 12.49 21.81
N ILE A 141 4.15 11.82 20.67
CA ILE A 141 3.90 12.40 19.34
C ILE A 141 2.39 12.53 19.14
N TYR A 142 1.64 11.44 19.34
CA TYR A 142 0.19 11.42 19.18
C TYR A 142 -0.54 12.34 20.15
N SER A 143 -0.06 12.50 21.38
CA SER A 143 -0.68 13.44 22.34
C SER A 143 -0.66 14.89 21.85
N GLN A 144 0.33 15.25 21.02
CA GLN A 144 0.49 16.61 20.46
C GLN A 144 -0.26 16.81 19.14
N ALA A 145 -0.84 15.77 18.56
CA ALA A 145 -1.66 15.87 17.36
C ALA A 145 -3.00 16.53 17.68
N LYS A 146 -3.47 17.38 16.76
CA LYS A 146 -4.84 17.88 16.75
C LYS A 146 -5.78 16.82 16.18
N HIS A 147 -5.35 16.14 15.10
CA HIS A 147 -6.09 15.07 14.44
C HIS A 147 -5.20 13.90 14.06
N VAL A 148 -5.81 12.71 13.94
CA VAL A 148 -5.21 11.47 13.45
C VAL A 148 -6.10 10.91 12.37
N THR A 149 -5.57 10.75 11.15
CA THR A 149 -6.35 10.41 9.95
C THR A 149 -6.57 8.90 9.80
N VAL A 150 -7.38 8.34 10.69
CA VAL A 150 -7.77 6.93 10.66
C VAL A 150 -9.12 6.75 11.34
N SER A 151 -9.95 5.83 10.84
CA SER A 151 -11.20 5.48 11.51
C SER A 151 -10.94 4.89 12.89
N LYS A 152 -11.64 5.40 13.92
CA LYS A 152 -11.57 4.89 15.30
C LYS A 152 -11.97 3.40 15.41
N ASP A 153 -12.85 2.94 14.52
CA ASP A 153 -13.40 1.58 14.52
C ASP A 153 -12.50 0.59 13.79
N SER A 154 -11.52 1.07 13.01
CA SER A 154 -10.53 0.22 12.33
C SER A 154 -9.57 -0.45 13.31
N PRO A 155 -8.96 -1.60 12.96
CA PRO A 155 -7.92 -2.24 13.78
C PRO A 155 -6.78 -1.28 14.14
N THR A 156 -6.32 -0.47 13.18
CA THR A 156 -5.27 0.54 13.40
C THR A 156 -5.73 1.63 14.35
N GLY A 157 -6.95 2.14 14.21
CA GLY A 157 -7.50 3.15 15.13
C GLY A 157 -7.64 2.63 16.55
N LYS A 158 -8.17 1.42 16.73
CA LYS A 158 -8.26 0.75 18.04
C LYS A 158 -6.86 0.56 18.66
N ALA A 159 -5.87 0.16 17.87
CA ALA A 159 -4.50 0.02 18.35
C ALA A 159 -3.88 1.37 18.76
N ILE A 160 -4.15 2.46 18.03
CA ILE A 160 -3.68 3.81 18.39
C ILE A 160 -4.30 4.27 19.71
N MET A 161 -5.60 4.10 19.88
CA MET A 161 -6.30 4.46 21.13
C MET A 161 -5.75 3.68 22.33
N SER A 162 -5.55 2.35 22.17
CA SER A 162 -5.09 1.50 23.28
C SER A 162 -3.60 1.66 23.57
N LYS A 163 -2.71 1.65 22.54
CA LYS A 163 -1.26 1.71 22.73
C LYS A 163 -0.75 3.10 23.08
N PHE A 164 -1.36 4.15 22.49
CA PHE A 164 -0.85 5.53 22.58
C PHE A 164 -1.80 6.46 23.33
N SER A 165 -2.88 5.94 23.92
CA SER A 165 -3.85 6.70 24.73
C SER A 165 -4.44 7.92 23.98
N VAL A 166 -4.74 7.76 22.70
CA VAL A 166 -5.32 8.82 21.86
C VAL A 166 -6.83 8.81 22.03
N SER A 167 -7.39 9.99 22.29
CA SER A 167 -8.83 10.17 22.43
C SER A 167 -9.57 10.00 21.09
N PRO A 168 -10.74 9.34 21.08
CA PRO A 168 -11.54 9.12 19.86
C PRO A 168 -11.92 10.40 19.10
N GLU A 169 -12.05 11.54 19.80
CA GLU A 169 -12.42 12.84 19.19
C GLU A 169 -11.32 13.38 18.25
N LYS A 170 -10.09 12.94 18.42
CA LYS A 170 -8.99 13.29 17.51
C LYS A 170 -9.00 12.49 16.22
N MET A 171 -9.75 11.38 16.16
CA MET A 171 -9.78 10.48 15.02
C MET A 171 -10.65 11.05 13.91
N VAL A 172 -10.11 11.11 12.71
CA VAL A 172 -10.83 11.53 11.50
C VAL A 172 -10.73 10.41 10.48
N GLU A 173 -11.88 9.91 10.03
CA GLU A 173 -11.89 8.82 9.05
C GLU A 173 -11.54 9.34 7.66
N LEU A 174 -10.26 9.29 7.33
CA LEU A 174 -9.74 9.50 5.98
C LEU A 174 -9.07 8.23 5.51
N LYS A 175 -9.48 7.76 4.35
CA LYS A 175 -8.92 6.55 3.74
C LYS A 175 -7.88 6.94 2.70
N TRP A 176 -6.83 6.11 2.61
CA TRP A 176 -5.81 6.27 1.59
C TRP A 176 -6.36 5.89 0.22
N GLY A 177 -6.03 6.67 -0.80
CA GLY A 177 -6.37 6.37 -2.18
C GLY A 177 -5.35 5.46 -2.86
N GLY A 178 -5.61 5.11 -4.11
CA GLY A 178 -4.68 4.37 -4.97
C GLY A 178 -4.84 4.80 -6.42
N GLU A 179 -3.73 5.19 -7.05
CA GLU A 179 -3.69 5.64 -8.44
C GLU A 179 -4.20 4.56 -9.41
N PHE A 180 -3.96 3.30 -9.09
CA PHE A 180 -4.41 2.18 -9.90
C PHE A 180 -5.93 2.10 -10.01
N PHE A 181 -6.70 2.49 -8.98
CA PHE A 181 -8.16 2.46 -9.04
C PHE A 181 -8.75 3.52 -9.98
N ASP A 182 -8.10 4.67 -10.08
CA ASP A 182 -8.47 5.66 -11.10
C ASP A 182 -8.10 5.14 -12.49
N TYR A 183 -6.92 4.53 -12.63
CA TYR A 183 -6.42 3.96 -13.88
C TYR A 183 -7.32 2.83 -14.43
N ILE A 184 -7.73 1.86 -13.60
CA ILE A 184 -8.60 0.77 -14.04
C ILE A 184 -9.97 1.24 -14.47
N GLN A 185 -10.50 2.30 -13.85
CA GLN A 185 -11.77 2.89 -14.25
C GLN A 185 -11.74 3.42 -15.69
N GLU A 186 -10.60 3.99 -16.08
CA GLU A 186 -10.42 4.64 -17.38
C GLU A 186 -10.01 3.64 -18.48
N HIS A 187 -9.29 2.56 -18.14
CA HIS A 187 -8.60 1.72 -19.12
C HIS A 187 -8.97 0.23 -19.10
N SER A 188 -9.80 -0.23 -18.17
CA SER A 188 -10.10 -1.68 -18.08
C SER A 188 -10.87 -2.23 -19.28
N SER A 189 -11.62 -1.38 -20.00
CA SER A 189 -12.33 -1.75 -21.24
C SER A 189 -11.43 -1.82 -22.47
N ASP A 190 -10.23 -1.25 -22.42
CA ASP A 190 -9.36 -1.09 -23.57
C ASP A 190 -8.41 -2.29 -23.75
N ILE A 191 -8.37 -3.19 -22.77
CA ILE A 191 -7.43 -4.32 -22.74
C ILE A 191 -8.21 -5.63 -22.79
N THR A 192 -7.94 -6.47 -23.80
CA THR A 192 -8.48 -7.83 -23.87
C THR A 192 -7.64 -8.79 -23.02
N THR A 193 -8.24 -9.93 -22.65
CA THR A 193 -7.52 -11.00 -21.92
C THR A 193 -6.38 -11.57 -22.77
N GLU A 194 -6.57 -11.67 -24.09
CA GLU A 194 -5.59 -12.18 -25.04
C GLU A 194 -4.37 -11.26 -25.12
N GLU A 195 -4.57 -9.94 -25.26
CA GLU A 195 -3.48 -8.95 -25.23
C GLU A 195 -2.74 -8.95 -23.88
N ALA A 196 -3.49 -9.09 -22.79
CA ALA A 196 -2.92 -9.18 -21.46
C ALA A 196 -2.05 -10.43 -21.28
N LYS A 197 -2.50 -11.59 -21.76
CA LYS A 197 -1.73 -12.85 -21.76
C LYS A 197 -0.51 -12.75 -22.65
N ALA A 198 -0.62 -12.16 -23.86
CA ALA A 198 0.48 -11.97 -24.81
C ALA A 198 1.61 -11.13 -24.21
N ARG A 199 1.30 -10.07 -23.42
CA ARG A 199 2.31 -9.25 -22.72
C ARG A 199 3.24 -10.08 -21.85
N PHE A 200 2.76 -11.17 -21.30
CA PHE A 200 3.53 -12.05 -20.42
C PHE A 200 3.91 -13.39 -21.07
N GLY A 201 3.70 -13.59 -22.39
CA GLY A 201 3.94 -14.88 -23.07
C GLY A 201 3.13 -16.00 -22.43
N LEU A 202 1.83 -15.77 -22.22
CA LEU A 202 0.87 -16.68 -21.60
C LEU A 202 -0.31 -16.99 -22.55
N GLU A 203 -0.11 -16.79 -23.84
CA GLU A 203 -1.13 -17.07 -24.87
C GLU A 203 -1.61 -18.52 -24.77
N GLY A 204 -2.91 -18.70 -24.78
CA GLY A 204 -3.53 -20.00 -24.65
C GLY A 204 -3.36 -20.71 -23.31
N ARG A 205 -2.71 -20.08 -22.31
CA ARG A 205 -2.50 -20.67 -20.98
C ARG A 205 -3.67 -20.41 -20.05
N TYR A 206 -3.94 -21.35 -19.15
CA TYR A 206 -4.78 -21.13 -17.98
C TYR A 206 -3.90 -20.65 -16.84
N VAL A 207 -4.18 -19.47 -16.28
CA VAL A 207 -3.26 -18.78 -15.38
C VAL A 207 -3.80 -18.73 -13.95
N ILE A 208 -3.07 -19.34 -13.03
CA ILE A 208 -3.32 -19.19 -11.59
C ILE A 208 -2.24 -18.29 -11.00
N THR A 209 -2.62 -17.12 -10.50
CA THR A 209 -1.69 -16.19 -9.85
C THR A 209 -1.62 -16.47 -8.35
N CYS A 210 -0.41 -16.74 -7.86
CA CYS A 210 -0.13 -17.08 -6.47
C CYS A 210 0.38 -15.84 -5.73
N GLY A 211 -0.44 -15.27 -4.84
CA GLY A 211 -0.10 -14.06 -4.11
C GLY A 211 0.11 -12.83 -5.01
N TYR A 212 0.68 -11.76 -4.46
CA TYR A 212 0.89 -10.50 -5.21
C TYR A 212 2.28 -9.87 -4.98
N ASN A 213 3.15 -10.52 -4.22
CA ASN A 213 4.53 -10.12 -3.98
C ASN A 213 5.38 -11.29 -3.47
N THR A 214 6.67 -11.09 -3.27
CA THR A 214 7.64 -12.12 -2.85
C THR A 214 7.76 -12.31 -1.33
N GLN A 215 6.75 -11.96 -0.55
CA GLN A 215 6.78 -12.22 0.90
C GLN A 215 6.33 -13.66 1.19
N GLN A 216 7.06 -14.38 2.04
CA GLN A 216 6.71 -15.73 2.48
C GLN A 216 5.30 -15.80 3.11
N ALA A 217 4.85 -14.70 3.72
CA ALA A 217 3.48 -14.57 4.24
C ALA A 217 2.39 -14.80 3.19
N GLN A 218 2.70 -14.72 1.88
CA GLN A 218 1.78 -15.07 0.78
C GLN A 218 1.51 -16.57 0.66
N ARG A 219 2.31 -17.43 1.33
CA ARG A 219 2.16 -18.89 1.35
C ARG A 219 2.26 -19.54 -0.03
N HIS A 220 3.18 -19.06 -0.86
CA HIS A 220 3.34 -19.58 -2.22
C HIS A 220 3.58 -21.10 -2.26
N GLU A 221 4.41 -21.62 -1.34
CA GLU A 221 4.74 -23.05 -1.28
C GLU A 221 3.51 -23.89 -0.97
N ASP A 222 2.65 -23.47 -0.03
CA ASP A 222 1.40 -24.15 0.31
C ASP A 222 0.44 -24.15 -0.90
N ILE A 223 0.36 -23.02 -1.62
CA ILE A 223 -0.46 -22.92 -2.86
C ILE A 223 0.06 -23.87 -3.92
N MET A 224 1.39 -23.92 -4.13
CA MET A 224 2.01 -24.78 -5.13
C MET A 224 1.80 -26.27 -4.80
N GLU A 225 1.90 -26.66 -3.54
CA GLU A 225 1.63 -28.03 -3.08
C GLU A 225 0.16 -28.41 -3.30
N ALA A 226 -0.78 -27.52 -2.96
CA ALA A 226 -2.19 -27.72 -3.23
C ALA A 226 -2.44 -27.96 -4.73
N ILE A 227 -1.90 -27.10 -5.59
CA ILE A 227 -2.04 -27.24 -7.05
C ILE A 227 -1.35 -28.52 -7.55
N GLY A 228 -0.20 -28.89 -7.01
CA GLY A 228 0.49 -30.13 -7.34
C GLY A 228 -0.37 -31.38 -7.08
N ARG A 229 -1.11 -31.40 -5.96
CA ARG A 229 -2.02 -32.52 -5.61
C ARG A 229 -3.21 -32.63 -6.55
N ILE A 230 -3.70 -31.52 -7.08
CA ILE A 230 -4.95 -31.47 -7.87
C ILE A 230 -4.70 -31.22 -9.37
N LYS A 231 -3.46 -31.19 -9.83
CA LYS A 231 -3.13 -30.81 -11.22
C LYS A 231 -3.91 -31.57 -12.29
N ASN A 232 -4.20 -32.84 -12.06
CA ASN A 232 -4.99 -33.66 -12.97
C ASN A 232 -6.48 -33.29 -13.03
N GLN A 233 -6.96 -32.40 -12.18
CA GLN A 233 -8.32 -31.86 -12.14
C GLN A 233 -8.41 -30.44 -12.72
N LEU A 234 -7.27 -29.85 -13.07
CA LEU A 234 -7.11 -28.52 -13.66
C LEU A 234 -6.80 -28.63 -15.17
N PRO A 235 -6.93 -27.53 -15.94
CA PRO A 235 -6.58 -27.52 -17.35
C PRO A 235 -5.11 -27.92 -17.60
N ASP A 236 -4.86 -28.72 -18.62
CA ASP A 236 -3.50 -29.23 -18.96
C ASP A 236 -2.51 -28.10 -19.34
N ASN A 237 -3.03 -26.96 -19.83
CA ASN A 237 -2.26 -25.77 -20.19
C ASN A 237 -2.04 -24.80 -19.01
N LEU A 238 -2.10 -25.29 -17.77
CA LEU A 238 -1.92 -24.47 -16.56
C LEU A 238 -0.52 -23.87 -16.48
N THR A 239 -0.45 -22.59 -16.11
CA THR A 239 0.76 -21.90 -15.67
C THR A 239 0.49 -21.20 -14.33
N LEU A 240 1.41 -21.37 -13.37
CA LEU A 240 1.41 -20.60 -12.14
C LEU A 240 2.18 -19.31 -12.33
N LEU A 241 1.55 -18.18 -12.00
CA LEU A 241 2.15 -16.86 -12.11
C LEU A 241 2.48 -16.32 -10.72
N ILE A 242 3.74 -15.96 -10.50
CA ILE A 242 4.22 -15.40 -9.21
C ILE A 242 4.71 -13.97 -9.43
N PRO A 243 3.98 -12.95 -8.98
CA PRO A 243 4.39 -11.57 -9.16
C PRO A 243 5.45 -11.11 -8.15
N CYS A 244 6.52 -10.44 -8.62
CA CYS A 244 7.50 -9.73 -7.80
C CYS A 244 7.33 -8.21 -7.88
N THR A 245 6.12 -7.71 -8.04
CA THR A 245 5.78 -6.42 -8.63
C THR A 245 6.09 -5.17 -7.81
N TYR A 246 6.34 -5.26 -6.49
CA TYR A 246 6.63 -4.06 -5.68
C TYR A 246 8.00 -3.44 -5.91
N THR A 247 8.94 -4.21 -6.45
CA THR A 247 10.25 -3.73 -6.86
C THR A 247 10.82 -4.69 -7.89
N SER A 248 11.70 -4.23 -8.76
CA SER A 248 12.36 -5.14 -9.70
C SER A 248 13.18 -6.21 -8.94
N TYR A 249 13.29 -7.40 -9.52
CA TYR A 249 14.03 -8.54 -8.94
C TYR A 249 15.47 -8.14 -8.54
N ASN A 250 16.13 -7.33 -9.34
CA ASN A 250 17.50 -6.86 -9.08
C ASN A 250 17.63 -6.01 -7.82
N ASN A 251 16.54 -5.38 -7.38
CA ASN A 251 16.50 -4.55 -6.17
C ASN A 251 16.05 -5.34 -4.92
N LEU A 252 15.76 -6.63 -5.06
CA LEU A 252 15.44 -7.50 -3.92
C LEU A 252 16.69 -7.76 -3.08
N SER A 253 16.51 -7.94 -1.77
CA SER A 253 17.55 -8.49 -0.92
C SER A 253 17.93 -9.92 -1.35
N GLU A 254 19.14 -10.35 -1.05
CA GLU A 254 19.63 -11.69 -1.35
C GLU A 254 18.67 -12.78 -0.85
N GLN A 255 18.22 -12.66 0.40
CA GLN A 255 17.23 -13.58 0.98
C GLN A 255 15.95 -13.70 0.16
N LYS A 256 15.44 -12.58 -0.38
CA LYS A 256 14.23 -12.60 -1.22
C LYS A 256 14.50 -13.21 -2.60
N ARG A 257 15.68 -12.98 -3.18
CA ARG A 257 16.06 -13.64 -4.43
C ARG A 257 16.13 -15.14 -4.27
N HIS A 258 16.82 -15.63 -3.23
CA HIS A 258 16.85 -17.06 -2.90
C HIS A 258 15.47 -17.65 -2.70
N TYR A 259 14.56 -16.92 -2.05
CA TYR A 259 13.19 -17.38 -1.90
C TYR A 259 12.47 -17.52 -3.25
N VAL A 260 12.63 -16.56 -4.17
CA VAL A 260 12.05 -16.66 -5.52
C VAL A 260 12.65 -17.85 -6.28
N GLU A 261 13.96 -18.07 -6.21
CA GLU A 261 14.65 -19.20 -6.83
C GLU A 261 14.15 -20.54 -6.27
N SER A 262 13.95 -20.63 -4.94
CA SER A 262 13.39 -21.83 -4.31
C SER A 262 11.96 -22.14 -4.78
N LEU A 263 11.15 -21.14 -5.10
CA LEU A 263 9.81 -21.34 -5.67
C LEU A 263 9.87 -21.93 -7.09
N GLU A 264 10.83 -21.50 -7.92
CA GLU A 264 11.03 -22.09 -9.25
C GLU A 264 11.51 -23.54 -9.17
N GLU A 265 12.41 -23.85 -8.24
CA GLU A 265 12.85 -25.23 -7.98
C GLU A 265 11.71 -26.10 -7.46
N LYS A 266 10.91 -25.57 -6.53
CA LYS A 266 9.69 -26.23 -6.04
C LYS A 266 8.72 -26.53 -7.17
N GLY A 267 8.51 -25.57 -8.09
CA GLY A 267 7.69 -25.79 -9.29
C GLY A 267 8.17 -26.97 -10.12
N LYS A 268 9.47 -27.03 -10.39
CA LYS A 268 10.08 -28.15 -11.12
C LYS A 268 9.86 -29.48 -10.40
N SER A 269 10.06 -29.52 -9.07
CA SER A 269 9.88 -30.75 -8.28
C SER A 269 8.44 -31.27 -8.29
N LEU A 270 7.45 -30.38 -8.42
CA LEU A 270 6.03 -30.70 -8.52
C LEU A 270 5.54 -30.87 -9.97
N ALA A 271 6.45 -30.78 -10.95
CA ALA A 271 6.15 -30.77 -12.37
C ALA A 271 5.06 -29.74 -12.74
N LEU A 272 5.18 -28.54 -12.22
CA LEU A 272 4.34 -27.37 -12.48
C LEU A 272 5.07 -26.38 -13.39
N ASP A 273 4.36 -25.80 -14.33
CA ASP A 273 4.86 -24.67 -15.11
C ASP A 273 4.73 -23.39 -14.27
N VAL A 274 5.87 -22.81 -13.87
CA VAL A 274 5.94 -21.63 -13.01
C VAL A 274 6.59 -20.48 -13.75
N LYS A 275 5.90 -19.37 -13.80
CA LYS A 275 6.41 -18.10 -14.35
C LYS A 275 6.49 -17.04 -13.28
N VAL A 276 7.70 -16.52 -13.04
CA VAL A 276 7.93 -15.40 -12.12
C VAL A 276 7.99 -14.09 -12.89
N VAL A 277 7.17 -13.12 -12.54
CA VAL A 277 7.23 -11.74 -13.07
C VAL A 277 8.25 -10.96 -12.26
N ARG A 278 9.46 -10.77 -12.80
CA ARG A 278 10.60 -10.19 -12.11
C ARG A 278 10.73 -8.68 -12.26
N GLU A 279 10.06 -8.11 -13.23
CA GLU A 279 10.08 -6.67 -13.50
C GLU A 279 9.14 -5.89 -12.55
N HIS A 280 9.48 -4.62 -12.32
CA HIS A 280 8.52 -3.68 -11.76
C HIS A 280 7.50 -3.33 -12.85
N LEU A 281 6.22 -3.40 -12.52
CA LEU A 281 5.16 -3.14 -13.48
C LEU A 281 4.57 -1.75 -13.23
N GLU A 282 4.53 -0.94 -14.28
CA GLU A 282 3.77 0.29 -14.34
C GLU A 282 2.26 -0.01 -14.45
N LEU A 283 1.41 1.00 -14.28
CA LEU A 283 -0.04 0.84 -14.17
C LEU A 283 -0.66 0.01 -15.31
N ASN A 284 -0.24 0.25 -16.56
CA ASN A 284 -0.74 -0.48 -17.72
C ASN A 284 -0.39 -1.97 -17.67
N ASP A 285 0.87 -2.30 -17.40
CA ASP A 285 1.30 -3.69 -17.32
C ASP A 285 0.78 -4.37 -16.05
N LEU A 286 0.57 -3.61 -14.98
CA LEU A 286 -0.10 -4.11 -13.78
C LEU A 286 -1.56 -4.48 -14.06
N LEU A 287 -2.28 -3.67 -14.84
CA LEU A 287 -3.64 -3.99 -15.29
C LEU A 287 -3.64 -5.24 -16.19
N LYS A 288 -2.70 -5.33 -17.14
CA LYS A 288 -2.53 -6.54 -17.97
C LYS A 288 -2.26 -7.78 -17.12
N LEU A 289 -1.45 -7.67 -16.06
CA LEU A 289 -1.22 -8.79 -15.12
C LEU A 289 -2.54 -9.27 -14.48
N ARG A 290 -3.40 -8.33 -14.04
CA ARG A 290 -4.71 -8.67 -13.49
C ARG A 290 -5.60 -9.33 -14.56
N MET A 291 -5.61 -8.77 -15.76
CA MET A 291 -6.44 -9.28 -16.87
C MET A 291 -5.96 -10.63 -17.38
N ALA A 292 -4.65 -10.94 -17.38
CA ALA A 292 -4.08 -12.21 -17.80
C ALA A 292 -4.40 -13.38 -16.84
N THR A 293 -4.81 -13.09 -15.62
CA THR A 293 -5.10 -14.07 -14.56
C THR A 293 -6.48 -14.68 -14.73
N ASP A 294 -6.61 -16.00 -14.59
CA ASP A 294 -7.89 -16.70 -14.54
C ASP A 294 -8.36 -16.94 -13.09
N ILE A 295 -7.44 -17.34 -12.20
CA ILE A 295 -7.67 -17.46 -10.74
C ILE A 295 -6.58 -16.70 -9.98
N PHE A 296 -6.96 -15.86 -9.04
CA PHE A 296 -6.06 -15.27 -8.06
C PHE A 296 -6.22 -16.00 -6.71
N VAL A 297 -5.13 -16.54 -6.19
CA VAL A 297 -5.10 -17.21 -4.88
C VAL A 297 -4.47 -16.29 -3.84
N HIS A 298 -5.26 -15.90 -2.84
CA HIS A 298 -4.87 -15.01 -1.76
C HIS A 298 -5.16 -15.65 -0.40
N VAL A 299 -4.20 -16.39 0.11
CA VAL A 299 -4.26 -17.10 1.40
C VAL A 299 -3.19 -16.62 2.38
N GLN A 300 -2.87 -15.33 2.29
CA GLN A 300 -1.88 -14.68 3.15
C GLN A 300 -2.24 -14.83 4.63
N LEU A 301 -1.23 -15.00 5.50
CA LEU A 301 -1.41 -15.22 6.94
C LEU A 301 -2.15 -14.08 7.65
N SER A 302 -1.87 -12.84 7.24
CA SER A 302 -2.55 -11.65 7.76
C SER A 302 -2.51 -10.53 6.74
N ASP A 303 -3.59 -9.78 6.64
CA ASP A 303 -3.73 -8.68 5.71
C ASP A 303 -4.48 -7.51 6.36
N ALA A 304 -4.10 -6.30 5.99
CA ALA A 304 -4.76 -5.06 6.41
C ALA A 304 -5.63 -4.45 5.28
N GLY A 305 -6.04 -5.25 4.31
CA GLY A 305 -6.81 -4.84 3.13
C GLY A 305 -5.92 -4.61 1.91
N ALA A 306 -5.37 -5.70 1.34
CA ALA A 306 -4.52 -5.61 0.14
C ALA A 306 -5.30 -5.04 -1.04
N ARG A 307 -4.74 -3.98 -1.64
CA ARG A 307 -5.29 -3.39 -2.87
C ARG A 307 -5.40 -4.43 -3.98
N SER A 308 -4.43 -5.33 -4.09
CA SER A 308 -4.42 -6.38 -5.12
C SER A 308 -5.68 -7.23 -5.12
N VAL A 309 -6.27 -7.54 -3.95
CA VAL A 309 -7.54 -8.26 -3.88
C VAL A 309 -8.65 -7.48 -4.61
N MET A 310 -8.76 -6.18 -4.32
CA MET A 310 -9.75 -5.31 -4.97
C MET A 310 -9.52 -5.20 -6.48
N GLU A 311 -8.26 -5.13 -6.90
CA GLU A 311 -7.85 -5.01 -8.29
C GLU A 311 -8.26 -6.25 -9.10
N TYR A 312 -8.00 -7.46 -8.59
CA TYR A 312 -8.43 -8.70 -9.23
C TYR A 312 -9.95 -8.86 -9.24
N VAL A 313 -10.63 -8.50 -8.15
CA VAL A 313 -12.09 -8.53 -8.08
C VAL A 313 -12.72 -7.57 -9.08
N PHE A 314 -12.17 -6.34 -9.20
CA PHE A 314 -12.65 -5.38 -10.20
C PHE A 314 -12.52 -5.90 -11.64
N CYS A 315 -11.42 -6.57 -11.94
CA CYS A 315 -11.21 -7.27 -13.22
C CYS A 315 -12.04 -8.55 -13.35
N ASN A 316 -12.95 -8.80 -12.43
CA ASN A 316 -13.84 -9.98 -12.39
C ASN A 316 -13.10 -11.31 -12.45
N LYS A 317 -11.90 -11.38 -11.84
CA LYS A 317 -11.09 -12.59 -11.77
C LYS A 317 -11.54 -13.47 -10.61
N LYS A 318 -11.53 -14.79 -10.80
CA LYS A 318 -11.87 -15.74 -9.75
C LYS A 318 -10.89 -15.59 -8.59
N LEU A 319 -11.39 -15.37 -7.39
CA LEU A 319 -10.62 -15.14 -6.17
C LEU A 319 -10.82 -16.30 -5.20
N VAL A 320 -9.79 -17.13 -5.02
CA VAL A 320 -9.72 -18.08 -3.90
C VAL A 320 -9.06 -17.36 -2.72
N HIS A 321 -9.80 -17.22 -1.61
CA HIS A 321 -9.44 -16.30 -0.55
C HIS A 321 -9.58 -16.91 0.85
N GLY A 322 -8.54 -16.72 1.67
CA GLY A 322 -8.58 -17.06 3.09
C GLY A 322 -9.48 -16.08 3.86
N ALA A 323 -10.67 -16.52 4.26
CA ALA A 323 -11.68 -15.71 4.91
C ALA A 323 -11.29 -15.22 6.31
N TRP A 324 -10.17 -15.66 6.86
CA TRP A 324 -9.56 -15.07 8.07
C TRP A 324 -9.07 -13.64 7.83
N ASN A 325 -8.83 -13.22 6.58
CA ASN A 325 -8.59 -11.84 6.19
C ASN A 325 -9.91 -11.20 5.76
N LYS A 326 -10.50 -10.36 6.59
CA LYS A 326 -11.85 -9.84 6.39
C LYS A 326 -11.92 -8.72 5.35
N TYR A 327 -12.76 -8.94 4.34
CA TYR A 327 -13.12 -7.95 3.31
C TYR A 327 -14.66 -7.79 3.28
N PRO A 328 -15.23 -6.87 4.07
CA PRO A 328 -16.68 -6.76 4.26
C PRO A 328 -17.47 -6.75 2.93
N TYR A 329 -17.01 -6.03 1.91
CA TYR A 329 -17.69 -5.98 0.62
C TYR A 329 -17.75 -7.34 -0.11
N LEU A 330 -16.81 -8.27 0.14
CA LEU A 330 -16.87 -9.64 -0.39
C LEU A 330 -17.83 -10.51 0.41
N GLU A 331 -17.86 -10.33 1.72
CA GLU A 331 -18.74 -11.08 2.63
C GLU A 331 -20.20 -10.64 2.47
N ASP A 332 -20.44 -9.34 2.31
CA ASP A 332 -21.78 -8.76 2.20
C ASP A 332 -22.43 -9.03 0.83
N TYR A 333 -21.68 -8.87 -0.26
CA TYR A 333 -22.22 -8.98 -1.63
C TYR A 333 -21.97 -10.33 -2.30
N LYS A 334 -21.05 -11.15 -1.80
CA LYS A 334 -20.71 -12.50 -2.28
C LYS A 334 -20.69 -12.61 -3.82
N PRO A 335 -19.84 -11.80 -4.51
CA PRO A 335 -19.81 -11.83 -5.97
C PRO A 335 -19.45 -13.23 -6.46
N SER A 336 -19.97 -13.62 -7.64
CA SER A 336 -19.78 -14.97 -8.22
C SER A 336 -18.32 -15.37 -8.46
N CYS A 337 -17.40 -14.39 -8.45
CA CYS A 337 -15.96 -14.61 -8.53
C CYS A 337 -15.30 -14.93 -7.19
N TYR A 338 -16.01 -14.92 -6.06
CA TYR A 338 -15.48 -15.08 -4.72
C TYR A 338 -15.62 -16.51 -4.20
N PHE A 339 -14.51 -17.17 -3.90
CA PHE A 339 -14.40 -18.54 -3.39
C PHE A 339 -13.64 -18.53 -2.05
N PRO A 340 -14.33 -18.24 -0.93
CA PRO A 340 -13.71 -18.20 0.40
C PRO A 340 -13.36 -19.61 0.89
N ILE A 341 -12.29 -19.69 1.69
CA ILE A 341 -11.93 -20.84 2.52
C ILE A 341 -11.75 -20.37 3.95
N GLU A 342 -12.21 -21.15 4.90
CA GLU A 342 -12.02 -20.86 6.33
C GLU A 342 -10.70 -21.47 6.84
N GLU A 343 -10.27 -22.58 6.26
CA GLU A 343 -9.06 -23.30 6.63
C GLU A 343 -8.27 -23.71 5.38
N MET A 344 -6.95 -23.93 5.53
CA MET A 344 -6.05 -24.24 4.40
C MET A 344 -6.33 -25.60 3.75
N GLU A 345 -6.90 -26.50 4.49
CA GLU A 345 -7.31 -27.84 4.05
C GLU A 345 -8.38 -27.79 2.94
N GLU A 346 -9.12 -26.68 2.86
CA GLU A 346 -10.15 -26.46 1.85
C GLU A 346 -9.58 -25.93 0.51
N LEU A 347 -8.27 -25.55 0.49
CA LEU A 347 -7.66 -24.86 -0.64
C LEU A 347 -7.77 -25.67 -1.94
N ASP A 348 -7.48 -26.97 -1.89
CA ASP A 348 -7.53 -27.88 -3.04
C ASP A 348 -8.92 -27.85 -3.68
N ALA A 349 -9.96 -28.08 -2.88
CA ALA A 349 -11.35 -28.12 -3.32
C ALA A 349 -11.83 -26.75 -3.87
N ALA A 350 -11.40 -25.66 -3.22
CA ALA A 350 -11.77 -24.30 -3.63
C ALA A 350 -11.14 -23.93 -4.99
N ILE A 351 -9.89 -24.29 -5.24
CA ILE A 351 -9.23 -24.08 -6.55
C ILE A 351 -9.94 -24.89 -7.65
N VAL A 352 -10.26 -26.16 -7.41
CA VAL A 352 -11.00 -27.00 -8.37
C VAL A 352 -12.39 -26.43 -8.62
N LYS A 353 -13.09 -25.99 -7.59
CA LYS A 353 -14.41 -25.34 -7.73
C LYS A 353 -14.30 -24.05 -8.56
N ALA A 354 -13.34 -23.20 -8.25
CA ALA A 354 -13.09 -21.96 -8.99
C ALA A 354 -12.74 -22.22 -10.45
N SER A 355 -11.92 -23.27 -10.75
CA SER A 355 -11.52 -23.58 -12.14
C SER A 355 -12.71 -23.91 -13.03
N LYS A 356 -13.72 -24.59 -12.49
CA LYS A 356 -14.93 -25.05 -13.21
C LYS A 356 -16.07 -24.02 -13.21
N ALA A 357 -16.02 -23.03 -12.33
CA ALA A 357 -17.11 -22.07 -12.18
C ALA A 357 -17.18 -21.10 -13.37
N GLN A 358 -18.39 -20.75 -13.75
CA GLN A 358 -18.67 -19.57 -14.59
C GLN A 358 -18.90 -18.38 -13.68
N VAL A 359 -18.33 -17.25 -14.03
CA VAL A 359 -18.44 -15.99 -13.27
C VAL A 359 -19.38 -15.06 -13.99
N GLY A 360 -20.42 -14.61 -13.30
CA GLY A 360 -21.34 -13.59 -13.79
C GLY A 360 -20.72 -12.19 -13.71
N GLU A 361 -21.48 -11.18 -14.06
CA GLU A 361 -21.03 -9.78 -13.90
C GLU A 361 -20.79 -9.42 -12.45
N LEU A 362 -19.75 -8.61 -12.21
CA LEU A 362 -19.49 -8.06 -10.89
C LEU A 362 -20.61 -7.10 -10.47
N PRO A 363 -21.20 -7.23 -9.24
CA PRO A 363 -22.23 -6.33 -8.76
C PRO A 363 -21.78 -4.86 -8.79
N GLN A 364 -22.69 -3.96 -9.18
CA GLN A 364 -22.38 -2.53 -9.31
C GLN A 364 -21.96 -1.91 -7.98
N GLU A 365 -22.54 -2.36 -6.87
CA GLU A 365 -22.15 -1.94 -5.51
C GLU A 365 -20.68 -2.27 -5.20
N VAL A 366 -20.23 -3.47 -5.58
CA VAL A 366 -18.84 -3.90 -5.42
C VAL A 366 -17.91 -3.05 -6.29
N LYS A 367 -18.28 -2.83 -7.57
CA LYS A 367 -17.52 -1.92 -8.46
C LYS A 367 -17.40 -0.53 -7.85
N LYS A 368 -18.50 0.04 -7.35
CA LYS A 368 -18.53 1.36 -6.72
C LYS A 368 -17.59 1.42 -5.50
N ILE A 369 -17.68 0.45 -4.57
CA ILE A 369 -16.84 0.39 -3.37
C ILE A 369 -15.35 0.35 -3.74
N ILE A 370 -14.99 -0.38 -4.80
CA ILE A 370 -13.61 -0.47 -5.26
C ILE A 370 -13.16 0.85 -5.89
N LEU A 371 -13.94 1.44 -6.79
CA LEU A 371 -13.60 2.70 -7.46
C LEU A 371 -13.51 3.88 -6.49
N GLU A 372 -14.33 3.89 -5.44
CA GLU A 372 -14.22 4.88 -4.36
C GLU A 372 -12.87 4.84 -3.60
N ARG A 373 -12.01 3.85 -3.88
CA ARG A 373 -10.63 3.81 -3.38
C ARG A 373 -9.65 4.60 -4.25
N GLY A 374 -10.07 5.12 -5.41
CA GLY A 374 -9.26 6.01 -6.24
C GLY A 374 -8.94 7.34 -5.56
N TRP A 375 -7.83 7.96 -5.95
CA TRP A 375 -7.43 9.27 -5.47
C TRP A 375 -8.42 10.36 -5.88
N ASN A 376 -9.02 10.27 -7.07
CA ASN A 376 -10.03 11.24 -7.53
C ASN A 376 -11.17 11.39 -6.52
N HIS A 377 -11.59 10.27 -5.89
CA HIS A 377 -12.61 10.28 -4.86
C HIS A 377 -12.04 10.66 -3.47
N LYS A 378 -10.94 10.02 -3.05
CA LYS A 378 -10.38 10.22 -1.70
C LYS A 378 -9.80 11.61 -1.51
N MET A 379 -9.19 12.19 -2.53
CA MET A 379 -8.56 13.49 -2.40
C MET A 379 -9.56 14.64 -2.17
N THR A 380 -10.81 14.46 -2.57
CA THR A 380 -11.89 15.40 -2.21
C THR A 380 -12.04 15.47 -0.69
N GLN A 381 -12.14 14.32 -0.03
CA GLN A 381 -12.27 14.23 1.44
C GLN A 381 -11.05 14.81 2.17
N TRP A 382 -9.83 14.51 1.67
CA TRP A 382 -8.59 15.04 2.22
C TRP A 382 -8.51 16.56 2.09
N ASN A 383 -8.86 17.10 0.91
CA ASN A 383 -8.81 18.55 0.70
C ASN A 383 -9.86 19.28 1.56
N GLU A 384 -11.09 18.80 1.64
CA GLU A 384 -12.13 19.33 2.51
C GLU A 384 -11.72 19.32 3.98
N PHE A 385 -11.08 18.24 4.43
CA PHE A 385 -10.52 18.16 5.77
C PHE A 385 -9.46 19.24 6.00
N PHE A 386 -8.49 19.37 5.11
CA PHE A 386 -7.45 20.39 5.24
C PHE A 386 -8.02 21.83 5.20
N GLU A 387 -8.98 22.09 4.33
CA GLU A 387 -9.67 23.39 4.28
C GLU A 387 -10.44 23.70 5.57
N SER A 388 -10.96 22.68 6.25
CA SER A 388 -11.65 22.84 7.55
C SER A 388 -10.71 23.23 8.69
N LEU A 389 -9.42 22.90 8.59
CA LEU A 389 -8.43 23.23 9.62
C LEU A 389 -7.98 24.70 9.60
N ILE A 390 -8.23 25.39 8.50
CA ILE A 390 -7.81 26.79 8.28
C ILE A 390 -8.96 27.79 8.34
N SER A 391 -10.15 27.29 8.68
CA SER A 391 -11.38 28.08 8.82
C SER A 391 -11.38 28.91 10.10
#